data_4c0ace4539dd5e9b60e248f5e27c8530
#
_entry.id   4c0ace4539dd5e9b60e248f5e27c8530
#
_cell.length_a   1.000
_cell.length_b   1.000
_cell.length_c   1.000
_cell.angle_alpha   90.00
_cell.angle_beta   90.00
_cell.angle_gamma   90.00
#
_symmetry.space_group_name_H-M   'P 1'
#
loop_
_entity.id
_entity.type
_entity.pdbx_description
1 polymer ?
#
loop_
_entity_poly.entity_id
_entity_poly.type
_entity_poly.pdbx_seq_one_letter_code
_entity_poly.pdbx_strand_id
1 'polypeptide(L)'
;MPTTFEFGGTCSDKSLSFYHKLKKIGYDVHLHSSWINEQEIHRVIRINLNNLSFLADVGNGWPSIHLYPLHEEVSYKAFGMEFQSRLLNDKIQVFHTNDGKTSLLFESYFKCKPENEIMDDIRNRFSRGIHYPFNGKIRFSQIVNGKFLFLKDDRLRIYADFGYKEITGIKPNEISTIIRNYFNFDLEKFELLTTIRI
;
A
#
# COMPACT_ATOMS: atom_id res chain seq x y z
N MET A 1 5.11 11.47 19.21
CA MET A 1 5.76 10.21 18.83
C MET A 1 6.31 10.39 17.44
N PRO A 2 7.63 10.27 17.19
CA PRO A 2 8.10 10.02 15.86
C PRO A 2 7.56 8.63 15.53
N THR A 3 6.64 8.59 14.63
CA THR A 3 5.91 7.40 14.29
C THR A 3 6.86 6.52 13.49
N THR A 4 7.06 5.30 13.89
CA THR A 4 7.67 4.21 13.11
C THR A 4 7.15 4.14 11.68
N PHE A 5 6.09 4.85 11.37
CA PHE A 5 5.42 4.99 10.07
C PHE A 5 6.21 5.76 9.02
N GLU A 6 7.18 6.59 9.41
CA GLU A 6 8.07 7.27 8.45
C GLU A 6 9.00 6.29 7.73
N PHE A 7 9.19 5.12 8.30
CA PHE A 7 10.08 4.08 7.78
C PHE A 7 9.36 2.95 7.04
N GLY A 8 8.04 3.02 6.90
CA GLY A 8 7.25 1.99 6.23
C GLY A 8 6.30 1.28 7.19
N GLY A 9 5.82 0.10 6.81
CA GLY A 9 4.85 -0.68 7.57
C GLY A 9 3.85 -1.41 6.68
N THR A 10 2.87 -2.02 7.30
CA THR A 10 1.75 -2.67 6.61
C THR A 10 0.83 -1.63 5.95
N CYS A 11 -0.14 -2.09 5.15
CA CYS A 11 -1.16 -1.20 4.59
C CYS A 11 -1.88 -0.38 5.68
N SER A 12 -2.17 -1.01 6.82
CA SER A 12 -2.83 -0.34 7.95
C SER A 12 -1.97 0.79 8.53
N ASP A 13 -0.67 0.58 8.67
CA ASP A 13 0.26 1.58 9.22
C ASP A 13 0.37 2.78 8.27
N LYS A 14 0.56 2.52 6.98
CA LYS A 14 0.66 3.57 5.95
C LYS A 14 -0.64 4.38 5.83
N SER A 15 -1.79 3.69 5.76
CA SER A 15 -3.08 4.35 5.66
C SER A 15 -3.40 5.17 6.90
N LEU A 16 -3.10 4.67 8.10
CA LEU A 16 -3.31 5.42 9.34
C LEU A 16 -2.42 6.67 9.42
N SER A 17 -1.14 6.56 9.04
CA SER A 17 -0.24 7.71 8.98
C SER A 17 -0.74 8.78 8.00
N PHE A 18 -1.15 8.38 6.80
CA PHE A 18 -1.64 9.29 5.78
C PHE A 18 -2.98 9.91 6.17
N TYR A 19 -3.90 9.13 6.75
CA TYR A 19 -5.14 9.60 7.34
C TYR A 19 -4.90 10.73 8.34
N HIS A 20 -4.01 10.55 9.31
CA HIS A 20 -3.70 11.59 10.30
C HIS A 20 -3.07 12.84 9.67
N LYS A 21 -2.20 12.68 8.67
CA LYS A 21 -1.62 13.82 7.94
C LYS A 21 -2.70 14.63 7.22
N LEU A 22 -3.60 13.97 6.49
CA LEU A 22 -4.69 14.62 5.77
C LEU A 22 -5.66 15.33 6.74
N LYS A 23 -6.05 14.65 7.81
CA LYS A 23 -6.94 15.21 8.84
C LYS A 23 -6.33 16.44 9.52
N LYS A 24 -5.02 16.40 9.80
CA LYS A 24 -4.29 17.53 10.40
C LYS A 24 -4.28 18.78 9.51
N ILE A 25 -4.27 18.63 8.20
CA ILE A 25 -4.31 19.75 7.24
C ILE A 25 -5.73 20.09 6.77
N GLY A 26 -6.76 19.52 7.41
CA GLY A 26 -8.16 19.95 7.27
C GLY A 26 -8.98 19.24 6.21
N TYR A 27 -8.50 18.12 5.65
CA TYR A 27 -9.31 17.31 4.72
C TYR A 27 -10.39 16.53 5.47
N ASP A 28 -11.57 16.41 4.84
CA ASP A 28 -12.63 15.49 5.28
C ASP A 28 -12.25 14.07 4.83
N VAL A 29 -11.74 13.29 5.78
CA VAL A 29 -11.19 11.95 5.52
C VAL A 29 -11.66 10.95 6.55
N HIS A 30 -11.86 9.71 6.09
CA HIS A 30 -12.27 8.56 6.90
C HIS A 30 -11.42 7.35 6.57
N LEU A 31 -11.08 6.55 7.58
CA LEU A 31 -10.54 5.22 7.36
C LEU A 31 -11.60 4.35 6.70
N HIS A 32 -11.21 3.53 5.75
CA HIS A 32 -12.11 2.68 5.00
C HIS A 32 -11.54 1.27 4.85
N SER A 33 -12.39 0.27 5.08
CA SER A 33 -12.02 -1.14 4.90
C SER A 33 -12.06 -1.55 3.45
N SER A 34 -11.13 -2.44 3.09
CA SER A 34 -11.07 -3.04 1.77
C SER A 34 -10.68 -4.51 1.87
N TRP A 35 -11.00 -5.26 0.84
CA TRP A 35 -10.81 -6.71 0.76
C TRP A 35 -9.71 -7.06 -0.24
N ILE A 36 -8.87 -8.00 0.13
CA ILE A 36 -7.91 -8.67 -0.74
C ILE A 36 -8.15 -10.16 -0.62
N ASN A 37 -8.37 -10.85 -1.75
CA ASN A 37 -8.69 -12.28 -1.78
C ASN A 37 -9.84 -12.65 -0.80
N GLU A 38 -10.95 -11.91 -0.89
CA GLU A 38 -12.16 -12.09 -0.08
C GLU A 38 -11.97 -11.88 1.44
N GLN A 39 -10.81 -11.41 1.87
CA GLN A 39 -10.51 -11.11 3.27
C GLN A 39 -10.47 -9.61 3.52
N GLU A 40 -11.13 -9.14 4.57
CA GLU A 40 -11.12 -7.73 5.00
C GLU A 40 -9.81 -7.37 5.73
N ILE A 41 -8.71 -7.39 5.00
CA ILE A 41 -7.36 -7.20 5.55
C ILE A 41 -6.65 -5.95 5.03
N HIS A 42 -7.28 -5.20 4.14
CA HIS A 42 -6.70 -4.00 3.55
C HIS A 42 -7.37 -2.73 4.08
N ARG A 43 -6.64 -1.63 4.10
CA ARG A 43 -7.11 -0.31 4.55
C ARG A 43 -6.75 0.74 3.54
N VAL A 44 -7.76 1.52 3.15
CA VAL A 44 -7.65 2.69 2.28
C VAL A 44 -8.21 3.92 3.00
N ILE A 45 -8.12 5.08 2.40
CA ILE A 45 -8.66 6.32 2.95
C ILE A 45 -9.73 6.82 2.02
N ARG A 46 -10.93 7.03 2.54
CA ARG A 46 -11.99 7.77 1.85
C ARG A 46 -11.75 9.26 2.06
N ILE A 47 -11.72 10.01 0.98
CA ILE A 47 -11.53 11.46 0.94
C ILE A 47 -12.78 12.08 0.33
N ASN A 48 -13.42 13.01 1.02
CA ASN A 48 -14.55 13.76 0.50
C ASN A 48 -14.09 15.15 0.04
N LEU A 49 -14.30 15.45 -1.25
CA LEU A 49 -13.94 16.71 -1.90
C LEU A 49 -15.09 17.18 -2.75
N ASN A 50 -15.58 18.41 -2.55
CA ASN A 50 -16.63 19.03 -3.38
C ASN A 50 -17.88 18.13 -3.56
N ASN A 51 -18.36 17.54 -2.48
CA ASN A 51 -19.49 16.58 -2.45
C ASN A 51 -19.26 15.26 -3.22
N LEU A 52 -18.04 14.99 -3.64
CA LEU A 52 -17.63 13.72 -4.26
C LEU A 52 -16.74 12.94 -3.29
N SER A 53 -16.77 11.62 -3.42
CA SER A 53 -15.95 10.73 -2.60
C SER A 53 -14.94 9.99 -3.46
N PHE A 54 -13.74 9.82 -2.90
CA PHE A 54 -12.61 9.16 -3.54
C PHE A 54 -11.97 8.17 -2.57
N LEU A 55 -11.33 7.12 -3.07
CA LEU A 55 -10.44 6.27 -2.29
C LEU A 55 -8.99 6.57 -2.64
N ALA A 56 -8.16 6.73 -1.62
CA ALA A 56 -6.71 6.78 -1.72
C ALA A 56 -6.11 5.49 -1.14
N ASP A 57 -5.33 4.79 -1.93
CA ASP A 57 -4.61 3.59 -1.48
C ASP A 57 -3.10 3.84 -1.47
N VAL A 58 -2.56 3.94 -0.27
CA VAL A 58 -1.13 4.15 -0.03
C VAL A 58 -0.44 2.89 0.49
N GLY A 59 -1.19 1.80 0.64
CA GLY A 59 -0.81 0.63 1.43
C GLY A 59 -0.63 -0.68 0.68
N ASN A 60 -1.16 -0.86 -0.52
CA ASN A 60 -1.16 -2.17 -1.19
C ASN A 60 0.23 -2.63 -1.69
N GLY A 61 1.21 -1.73 -1.69
CA GLY A 61 2.58 -2.02 -2.13
C GLY A 61 2.83 -1.82 -3.61
N TRP A 62 1.81 -1.54 -4.42
CA TRP A 62 1.91 -1.12 -5.81
C TRP A 62 1.82 0.41 -5.93
N PRO A 63 2.29 1.03 -7.03
CA PRO A 63 2.34 2.49 -7.16
C PRO A 63 0.96 3.06 -7.54
N SER A 64 0.03 3.00 -6.59
CA SER A 64 -1.31 3.59 -6.70
C SER A 64 -1.18 5.11 -6.52
N ILE A 65 -0.94 5.84 -7.62
CA ILE A 65 -0.64 7.28 -7.60
C ILE A 65 -1.85 8.15 -7.92
N HIS A 66 -3.01 7.54 -8.16
CA HIS A 66 -4.27 8.23 -8.40
C HIS A 66 -5.28 7.96 -7.29
N LEU A 67 -6.22 8.90 -7.13
CA LEU A 67 -7.43 8.67 -6.37
C LEU A 67 -8.42 7.87 -7.23
N TYR A 68 -9.17 6.99 -6.59
CA TYR A 68 -10.24 6.23 -7.23
C TYR A 68 -11.59 6.86 -6.88
N PRO A 69 -12.24 7.56 -7.82
CA PRO A 69 -13.57 8.13 -7.61
C PRO A 69 -14.61 7.05 -7.31
N LEU A 70 -15.59 7.35 -6.44
CA LEU A 70 -16.70 6.43 -6.18
C LEU A 70 -17.93 6.71 -7.07
N HIS A 71 -17.81 7.60 -8.06
CA HIS A 71 -18.88 8.01 -8.98
C HIS A 71 -18.55 7.76 -10.46
N GLU A 72 -17.29 7.45 -10.78
CA GLU A 72 -16.85 7.15 -12.14
C GLU A 72 -15.70 6.16 -12.15
N GLU A 73 -15.53 5.43 -13.25
CA GLU A 73 -14.41 4.51 -13.46
C GLU A 73 -13.21 5.28 -13.99
N VAL A 74 -12.01 4.87 -13.56
CA VAL A 74 -10.75 5.47 -14.04
C VAL A 74 -9.82 4.42 -14.57
N SER A 75 -9.01 4.83 -15.55
CA SER A 75 -7.88 4.06 -16.06
C SER A 75 -6.67 4.98 -16.20
N TYR A 76 -5.51 4.54 -15.77
CA TYR A 76 -4.24 5.26 -15.92
C TYR A 76 -3.06 4.32 -16.04
N LYS A 77 -1.95 4.84 -16.57
CA LYS A 77 -0.68 4.12 -16.66
C LYS A 77 0.36 4.74 -15.75
N ALA A 78 1.13 3.89 -15.07
CA ALA A 78 2.26 4.29 -14.24
C ALA A 78 3.33 3.20 -14.24
N PHE A 79 4.56 3.59 -14.50
CA PHE A 79 5.73 2.68 -14.47
C PHE A 79 5.56 1.43 -15.35
N GLY A 80 4.98 1.59 -16.56
CA GLY A 80 4.73 0.48 -17.48
C GLY A 80 3.57 -0.45 -17.11
N MET A 81 2.85 -0.15 -16.03
CA MET A 81 1.66 -0.88 -15.59
C MET A 81 0.40 -0.06 -15.88
N GLU A 82 -0.73 -0.74 -16.08
CA GLU A 82 -2.04 -0.12 -16.19
C GLU A 82 -2.87 -0.41 -14.95
N PHE A 83 -3.57 0.61 -14.48
CA PHE A 83 -4.49 0.55 -13.33
C PHE A 83 -5.88 0.93 -13.79
N GLN A 84 -6.88 0.18 -13.34
CA GLN A 84 -8.28 0.42 -13.70
C GLN A 84 -9.16 0.24 -12.46
N SER A 85 -10.21 1.07 -12.37
CA SER A 85 -11.30 0.81 -11.44
C SER A 85 -12.55 0.38 -12.19
N ARG A 86 -13.41 -0.41 -11.54
CA ARG A 86 -14.75 -0.78 -12.00
C ARG A 86 -15.74 -0.54 -10.87
N LEU A 87 -16.85 0.11 -11.22
CA LEU A 87 -17.94 0.35 -10.29
C LEU A 87 -18.97 -0.76 -10.42
N LEU A 88 -19.33 -1.36 -9.30
CA LEU A 88 -20.46 -2.27 -9.16
C LEU A 88 -21.54 -1.59 -8.31
N ASN A 89 -22.71 -2.22 -8.16
CA ASN A 89 -23.85 -1.58 -7.49
C ASN A 89 -23.52 -1.06 -6.07
N ASP A 90 -22.70 -1.76 -5.32
CA ASP A 90 -22.40 -1.48 -3.92
C ASP A 90 -20.90 -1.40 -3.58
N LYS A 91 -20.02 -1.58 -4.59
CA LYS A 91 -18.57 -1.59 -4.39
C LYS A 91 -17.78 -1.11 -5.61
N ILE A 92 -16.54 -0.74 -5.36
CA ILE A 92 -15.51 -0.51 -6.37
C ILE A 92 -14.49 -1.66 -6.34
N GLN A 93 -14.05 -2.08 -7.50
CA GLN A 93 -12.93 -3.00 -7.70
C GLN A 93 -11.79 -2.27 -8.39
N VAL A 94 -10.57 -2.46 -7.90
CA VAL A 94 -9.36 -1.87 -8.48
C VAL A 94 -8.45 -2.97 -8.97
N PHE A 95 -8.06 -2.87 -10.22
CA PHE A 95 -7.20 -3.84 -10.91
C PHE A 95 -5.89 -3.20 -11.32
N HIS A 96 -4.86 -4.02 -11.46
CA HIS A 96 -3.68 -3.66 -12.23
C HIS A 96 -3.37 -4.70 -13.29
N THR A 97 -2.83 -4.24 -14.40
CA THR A 97 -2.27 -5.08 -15.45
C THR A 97 -0.77 -4.85 -15.51
N ASN A 98 -0.02 -5.92 -15.33
CA ASN A 98 1.42 -5.94 -15.38
C ASN A 98 1.86 -7.16 -16.19
N ASP A 99 2.72 -6.98 -17.19
CA ASP A 99 3.23 -8.05 -18.05
C ASP A 99 2.09 -8.89 -18.68
N GLY A 100 1.07 -8.21 -19.16
CA GLY A 100 -0.12 -8.80 -19.78
C GLY A 100 -1.07 -9.53 -18.81
N LYS A 101 -0.78 -9.56 -17.51
CA LYS A 101 -1.64 -10.18 -16.50
C LYS A 101 -2.42 -9.13 -15.73
N THR A 102 -3.73 -9.23 -15.76
CA THR A 102 -4.62 -8.41 -14.94
C THR A 102 -4.91 -9.13 -13.62
N SER A 103 -4.79 -8.42 -12.52
CA SER A 103 -5.07 -8.90 -11.17
C SER A 103 -5.89 -7.90 -10.38
N LEU A 104 -6.82 -8.39 -9.59
CA LEU A 104 -7.55 -7.58 -8.62
C LEU A 104 -6.58 -7.17 -7.51
N LEU A 105 -6.42 -5.87 -7.29
CA LEU A 105 -5.63 -5.34 -6.19
C LEU A 105 -6.41 -5.35 -4.88
N PHE A 106 -7.61 -4.79 -4.93
CA PHE A 106 -8.56 -4.77 -3.83
C PHE A 106 -9.96 -4.47 -4.33
N GLU A 107 -10.93 -4.75 -3.48
CA GLU A 107 -12.29 -4.23 -3.61
C GLU A 107 -12.73 -3.53 -2.33
N SER A 108 -13.64 -2.58 -2.46
CA SER A 108 -14.11 -1.77 -1.35
C SER A 108 -15.59 -1.48 -1.49
N TYR A 109 -16.39 -1.80 -0.47
CA TYR A 109 -17.81 -1.49 -0.48
C TYR A 109 -18.05 0.00 -0.23
N PHE A 110 -19.08 0.60 -0.85
CA PHE A 110 -19.39 2.01 -0.64
C PHE A 110 -19.84 2.31 0.79
N LYS A 111 -20.51 1.33 1.41
CA LYS A 111 -20.87 1.39 2.83
C LYS A 111 -19.70 0.86 3.66
N CYS A 112 -19.09 1.72 4.46
CA CYS A 112 -18.05 1.36 5.37
C CYS A 112 -18.60 1.08 6.77
N LYS A 113 -17.94 0.20 7.52
CA LYS A 113 -18.18 0.06 8.95
C LYS A 113 -17.67 1.29 9.72
N PRO A 114 -18.14 1.49 10.97
CA PRO A 114 -17.71 2.61 11.81
C PRO A 114 -16.18 2.68 11.97
N GLU A 115 -15.64 3.89 12.02
CA GLU A 115 -14.18 4.12 12.08
C GLU A 115 -13.54 3.53 13.35
N ASN A 116 -14.26 3.53 14.49
CA ASN A 116 -13.80 2.89 15.72
C ASN A 116 -13.57 1.39 15.55
N GLU A 117 -14.47 0.69 14.83
CA GLU A 117 -14.29 -0.74 14.53
C GLU A 117 -13.07 -0.99 13.63
N ILE A 118 -12.85 -0.13 12.63
CA ILE A 118 -11.65 -0.21 11.79
C ILE A 118 -10.38 0.01 12.63
N MET A 119 -10.41 0.97 13.55
CA MET A 119 -9.29 1.23 14.46
C MET A 119 -9.01 0.03 15.37
N ASP A 120 -10.04 -0.62 15.89
CA ASP A 120 -9.90 -1.82 16.71
C ASP A 120 -9.37 -3.01 15.92
N ASP A 121 -9.80 -3.17 14.66
CA ASP A 121 -9.22 -4.17 13.76
C ASP A 121 -7.74 -3.92 13.50
N ILE A 122 -7.34 -2.66 13.30
CA ILE A 122 -5.93 -2.30 13.11
C ILE A 122 -5.11 -2.62 14.36
N ARG A 123 -5.61 -2.30 15.56
CA ARG A 123 -4.93 -2.59 16.82
C ARG A 123 -4.76 -4.08 17.07
N ASN A 124 -5.79 -4.84 16.72
CA ASN A 124 -5.87 -6.28 17.00
C ASN A 124 -5.44 -7.17 15.83
N ARG A 125 -4.93 -6.58 14.73
CA ARG A 125 -4.66 -7.31 13.48
C ARG A 125 -3.77 -8.54 13.61
N PHE A 126 -2.78 -8.49 14.50
CA PHE A 126 -1.86 -9.60 14.71
C PHE A 126 -2.31 -10.57 15.81
N SER A 127 -3.26 -10.20 16.66
CA SER A 127 -3.76 -11.03 17.77
C SER A 127 -4.90 -11.97 17.38
N ARG A 128 -5.53 -11.77 16.22
CA ARG A 128 -6.71 -12.53 15.78
C ARG A 128 -6.41 -13.79 14.99
N GLY A 129 -5.16 -14.23 14.91
CA GLY A 129 -4.77 -15.42 14.12
C GLY A 129 -4.95 -15.24 12.61
N ILE A 130 -5.14 -14.02 12.12
CA ILE A 130 -5.28 -13.73 10.69
C ILE A 130 -3.92 -13.97 10.00
N HIS A 131 -3.93 -14.82 8.98
CA HIS A 131 -2.74 -15.04 8.18
C HIS A 131 -2.64 -13.96 7.09
N TYR A 132 -1.67 -13.07 7.23
CA TYR A 132 -1.38 -12.07 6.20
C TYR A 132 -0.45 -12.63 5.12
N PRO A 133 -0.68 -12.33 3.83
CA PRO A 133 0.13 -12.84 2.72
C PRO A 133 1.62 -12.47 2.77
N PHE A 134 1.99 -11.54 3.64
CA PHE A 134 3.36 -11.06 3.82
C PHE A 134 4.05 -11.62 5.07
N ASN A 135 3.37 -12.43 5.90
CA ASN A 135 3.97 -13.02 7.09
C ASN A 135 5.17 -13.90 6.71
N GLY A 136 6.32 -13.65 7.35
CA GLY A 136 7.57 -14.36 7.08
C GLY A 136 8.18 -14.08 5.70
N LYS A 137 7.73 -13.02 5.00
CA LYS A 137 8.22 -12.63 3.67
C LYS A 137 8.80 -11.23 3.70
N ILE A 138 9.84 -11.04 2.89
CA ILE A 138 10.42 -9.71 2.66
C ILE A 138 9.60 -9.01 1.58
N ARG A 139 9.14 -7.80 1.90
CA ARG A 139 8.48 -6.92 0.96
C ARG A 139 8.92 -5.49 1.18
N PHE A 140 9.47 -4.89 0.16
CA PHE A 140 9.86 -3.48 0.19
C PHE A 140 9.50 -2.84 -1.15
N SER A 141 8.78 -1.75 -1.15
CA SER A 141 8.40 -1.04 -2.38
C SER A 141 8.47 0.46 -2.20
N GLN A 142 8.99 1.14 -3.21
CA GLN A 142 9.15 2.60 -3.18
C GLN A 142 9.30 3.15 -4.59
N ILE A 143 8.89 4.41 -4.78
CA ILE A 143 9.23 5.18 -5.98
C ILE A 143 10.54 5.93 -5.71
N VAL A 144 11.57 5.63 -6.50
CA VAL A 144 12.90 6.24 -6.39
C VAL A 144 13.32 6.73 -7.76
N ASN A 145 13.66 8.01 -7.88
CA ASN A 145 14.15 8.62 -9.12
C ASN A 145 13.27 8.31 -10.34
N GLY A 146 11.94 8.46 -10.21
CA GLY A 146 10.99 8.24 -11.29
C GLY A 146 10.80 6.77 -11.69
N LYS A 147 11.26 5.81 -10.88
CA LYS A 147 11.07 4.37 -11.08
C LYS A 147 10.36 3.77 -9.89
N PHE A 148 9.51 2.80 -10.12
CA PHE A 148 8.93 2.00 -9.05
C PHE A 148 9.76 0.75 -8.81
N LEU A 149 10.24 0.59 -7.59
CA LEU A 149 11.07 -0.54 -7.14
C LEU A 149 10.22 -1.45 -6.26
N PHE A 150 10.30 -2.75 -6.51
CA PHE A 150 9.59 -3.75 -5.74
C PHE A 150 10.50 -4.94 -5.42
N LEU A 151 10.97 -5.01 -4.18
CA LEU A 151 11.67 -6.15 -3.62
C LEU A 151 10.67 -7.09 -2.98
N LYS A 152 10.67 -8.33 -3.43
CA LYS A 152 9.86 -9.40 -2.86
C LYS A 152 10.71 -10.65 -2.72
N ASP A 153 10.93 -11.07 -1.48
CA ASP A 153 11.75 -12.23 -1.13
C ASP A 153 13.17 -12.11 -1.73
N ASP A 154 13.54 -12.95 -2.68
CA ASP A 154 14.85 -12.99 -3.36
C ASP A 154 14.91 -12.22 -4.67
N ARG A 155 13.91 -11.37 -4.94
CA ARG A 155 13.71 -10.77 -6.27
C ARG A 155 13.42 -9.28 -6.18
N LEU A 156 14.24 -8.47 -6.88
CA LEU A 156 14.02 -7.04 -7.06
C LEU A 156 13.57 -6.76 -8.49
N ARG A 157 12.42 -6.12 -8.65
CA ARG A 157 11.94 -5.56 -9.92
C ARG A 157 12.02 -4.03 -9.89
N ILE A 158 12.52 -3.46 -10.99
CA ILE A 158 12.67 -2.02 -11.19
C ILE A 158 11.84 -1.66 -12.40
N TYR A 159 10.68 -1.08 -12.17
CA TYR A 159 9.72 -0.71 -13.20
C TYR A 159 9.95 0.72 -13.69
N ALA A 160 9.83 0.91 -14.99
CA ALA A 160 9.86 2.20 -15.69
C ALA A 160 8.78 2.19 -16.78
N ASP A 161 8.56 3.30 -17.47
CA ASP A 161 7.46 3.45 -18.45
C ASP A 161 7.51 2.42 -19.61
N PHE A 162 8.68 1.93 -19.96
CA PHE A 162 8.87 1.00 -21.08
C PHE A 162 9.20 -0.43 -20.66
N GLY A 163 8.84 -0.83 -19.45
CA GLY A 163 9.06 -2.18 -18.96
C GLY A 163 9.80 -2.22 -17.62
N TYR A 164 10.33 -3.39 -17.27
CA TYR A 164 11.06 -3.55 -16.02
C TYR A 164 12.36 -4.33 -16.19
N LYS A 165 13.28 -4.10 -15.24
CA LYS A 165 14.47 -4.95 -15.03
C LYS A 165 14.24 -5.81 -13.80
N GLU A 166 14.76 -7.04 -13.82
CA GLU A 166 14.66 -7.96 -12.69
C GLU A 166 16.05 -8.43 -12.26
N ILE A 167 16.26 -8.47 -10.96
CA ILE A 167 17.41 -9.08 -10.29
C ILE A 167 16.85 -10.21 -9.43
N THR A 168 17.32 -11.44 -9.64
CA THR A 168 16.83 -12.66 -8.96
C THR A 168 17.95 -13.34 -8.19
N GLY A 169 17.60 -14.23 -7.26
CA GLY A 169 18.57 -14.99 -6.49
C GLY A 169 19.31 -14.16 -5.43
N ILE A 170 18.70 -13.08 -4.97
CA ILE A 170 19.25 -12.23 -3.91
C ILE A 170 19.31 -13.06 -2.62
N LYS A 171 20.49 -13.21 -2.08
CA LYS A 171 20.70 -13.97 -0.85
C LYS A 171 20.26 -13.15 0.37
N PRO A 172 19.85 -13.80 1.49
CA PRO A 172 19.42 -13.08 2.69
C PRO A 172 20.44 -12.06 3.21
N ASN A 173 21.73 -12.36 3.14
CA ASN A 173 22.80 -11.47 3.58
C ASN A 173 23.06 -10.28 2.62
N GLU A 174 22.51 -10.28 1.41
CA GLU A 174 22.62 -9.21 0.43
C GLU A 174 21.47 -8.19 0.52
N ILE A 175 20.38 -8.54 1.22
CA ILE A 175 19.14 -7.74 1.25
C ILE A 175 19.38 -6.34 1.81
N SER A 176 20.11 -6.19 2.91
CA SER A 176 20.44 -4.87 3.47
C SER A 176 21.20 -3.99 2.47
N THR A 177 22.13 -4.58 1.74
CA THR A 177 22.92 -3.89 0.71
C THR A 177 22.02 -3.48 -0.47
N ILE A 178 21.12 -4.35 -0.91
CA ILE A 178 20.14 -4.06 -1.97
C ILE A 178 19.22 -2.92 -1.54
N ILE A 179 18.69 -2.97 -0.34
CA ILE A 179 17.80 -1.90 0.16
C ILE A 179 18.57 -0.58 0.26
N ARG A 180 19.77 -0.57 0.77
CA ARG A 180 20.60 0.65 0.84
C ARG A 180 20.88 1.23 -0.54
N ASN A 181 21.32 0.39 -1.51
CA ASN A 181 21.78 0.86 -2.81
C ASN A 181 20.64 1.27 -3.75
N TYR A 182 19.51 0.59 -3.71
CA TYR A 182 18.40 0.85 -4.63
C TYR A 182 17.32 1.75 -4.04
N PHE A 183 17.03 1.60 -2.75
CA PHE A 183 15.95 2.34 -2.10
C PHE A 183 16.44 3.54 -1.28
N ASN A 184 17.74 3.75 -1.17
CA ASN A 184 18.35 4.79 -0.32
C ASN A 184 17.89 4.67 1.15
N PHE A 185 17.66 3.45 1.63
CA PHE A 185 17.16 3.17 2.98
C PHE A 185 18.16 2.32 3.76
N ASP A 186 18.54 2.79 4.95
CA ASP A 186 19.52 2.12 5.81
C ASP A 186 18.82 1.32 6.91
N LEU A 187 18.75 0.00 6.74
CA LEU A 187 18.14 -0.91 7.73
C LEU A 187 18.87 -0.92 9.06
N GLU A 188 20.21 -0.76 9.07
CA GLU A 188 20.99 -0.78 10.32
C GLU A 188 20.65 0.41 11.20
N LYS A 189 20.47 1.59 10.59
CA LYS A 189 19.97 2.77 11.31
C LYS A 189 18.57 2.57 11.86
N PHE A 190 17.72 1.84 11.13
CA PHE A 190 16.36 1.55 11.57
C PHE A 190 16.35 0.59 12.76
N GLU A 191 17.15 -0.47 12.77
CA GLU A 191 17.29 -1.41 13.89
C GLU A 191 17.80 -0.73 15.15
N LEU A 192 18.79 0.16 15.03
CA LEU A 192 19.27 0.97 16.15
C LEU A 192 18.16 1.83 16.77
N LEU A 193 17.31 2.46 15.95
CA LEU A 193 16.20 3.27 16.44
C LEU A 193 15.09 2.46 17.11
N THR A 194 14.90 1.21 16.73
CA THR A 194 13.89 0.31 17.33
C THR A 194 14.40 -0.36 18.62
N THR A 195 15.70 -0.62 18.72
CA THR A 195 16.34 -1.25 19.89
C THR A 195 16.45 -0.28 21.10
N ILE A 196 16.54 1.03 20.86
CA ILE A 196 16.60 2.06 21.90
C ILE A 196 15.24 2.29 22.60
N ARG A 197 14.16 1.63 22.17
CA ARG A 197 12.78 1.86 22.62
C ARG A 197 12.15 0.73 23.45
N ILE A 198 12.92 -0.20 23.97
CA ILE A 198 12.45 -1.24 24.89
C ILE A 198 12.71 -0.81 26.34
#